data_443ddcc819b0751a272e9b3078280f6c
#
_entry.id   443ddcc819b0751a272e9b3078280f6c
#
_cell.length_a   1.000
_cell.length_b   1.000
_cell.length_c   1.000
_cell.angle_alpha   90.00
_cell.angle_beta   90.00
_cell.angle_gamma   90.00
#
_symmetry.space_group_name_H-M   'P 1'
#
loop_
_entity.id
_entity.type
_entity.pdbx_description
1 polymer ?
#
loop_
_entity_poly.entity_id
_entity_poly.type
_entity_poly.pdbx_seq_one_letter_code
_entity_poly.pdbx_strand_id
1 'polypeptide(L)'
;LIKEKEHIYKLIEETDSKKNRSKLKNCENKITAALKRIDEAKKLREEYGDKIDLAAAMYVITDREIVYLFSGSNDTFKHFKAAYALQWYMIKYGIEHHIKRYNFYGISGIFSPEDEEYGVYLFKKGFDADVIELIGNFEYIDRKRTYTVYEDLRRIKHLVRK
;
A
#
# COMPACT_ATOMS: atom_id res chain seq x y z
N LEU A 1 1.10 -12.17 -22.89
CA LEU A 1 2.30 -13.00 -22.73
C LEU A 1 2.42 -14.07 -23.81
N ILE A 2 1.39 -14.92 -24.07
CA ILE A 2 1.45 -15.99 -25.08
C ILE A 2 1.63 -15.38 -26.48
N LYS A 3 0.80 -14.42 -26.89
CA LYS A 3 0.96 -13.70 -28.16
C LYS A 3 2.30 -12.97 -28.29
N GLU A 4 2.82 -12.43 -27.19
CA GLU A 4 4.13 -11.79 -27.13
C GLU A 4 5.27 -12.81 -27.37
N LYS A 5 5.15 -13.99 -26.77
CA LYS A 5 6.09 -15.08 -26.99
C LYS A 5 6.13 -15.52 -28.48
N GLU A 6 4.95 -15.71 -29.07
CA GLU A 6 4.84 -16.05 -30.50
C GLU A 6 5.47 -14.99 -31.41
N HIS A 7 5.26 -13.71 -31.10
CA HIS A 7 5.90 -12.62 -31.86
C HIS A 7 7.43 -12.64 -31.72
N ILE A 8 7.95 -12.91 -30.51
CA ILE A 8 9.40 -13.00 -30.28
C ILE A 8 9.99 -14.18 -31.02
N TYR A 9 9.31 -15.32 -31.14
CA TYR A 9 9.78 -16.47 -31.94
C TYR A 9 9.94 -16.06 -33.41
N LYS A 10 8.97 -15.37 -34.01
CA LYS A 10 9.09 -14.88 -35.40
C LYS A 10 10.28 -13.94 -35.58
N LEU A 11 10.52 -13.04 -34.61
CA LEU A 11 11.68 -12.15 -34.65
C LEU A 11 13.02 -12.90 -34.56
N ILE A 12 13.06 -14.06 -33.90
CA ILE A 12 14.26 -14.87 -33.80
C ILE A 12 14.48 -15.63 -35.11
N GLU A 13 13.41 -16.12 -35.77
CA GLU A 13 13.49 -16.72 -37.09
C GLU A 13 14.04 -15.77 -38.14
N GLU A 14 13.66 -14.48 -38.09
CA GLU A 14 14.16 -13.43 -38.98
C GLU A 14 15.58 -12.98 -38.62
N THR A 15 15.88 -12.85 -37.33
CA THR A 15 17.16 -12.35 -36.82
C THR A 15 17.49 -12.99 -35.47
N ASP A 16 18.36 -14.01 -35.51
CA ASP A 16 18.83 -14.64 -34.26
C ASP A 16 19.90 -13.79 -33.59
N SER A 17 19.46 -12.94 -32.69
CA SER A 17 20.31 -12.07 -31.89
C SER A 17 20.27 -12.43 -30.39
N LYS A 18 21.39 -12.19 -29.68
CA LYS A 18 21.49 -12.35 -28.23
C LYS A 18 20.37 -11.57 -27.49
N LYS A 19 19.97 -10.40 -28.04
CA LYS A 19 18.88 -9.56 -27.51
C LYS A 19 17.52 -10.24 -27.62
N ASN A 20 17.22 -10.88 -28.77
CA ASN A 20 15.95 -11.58 -29.00
C ASN A 20 15.86 -12.85 -28.16
N ARG A 21 16.93 -13.62 -28.02
CA ARG A 21 16.99 -14.77 -27.10
C ARG A 21 16.78 -14.37 -25.64
N SER A 22 17.36 -13.23 -25.18
CA SER A 22 17.14 -12.71 -23.84
C SER A 22 15.69 -12.30 -23.59
N LYS A 23 15.05 -11.67 -24.59
CA LYS A 23 13.61 -11.34 -24.51
C LYS A 23 12.74 -12.59 -24.42
N LEU A 24 13.06 -13.63 -25.20
CA LEU A 24 12.32 -14.89 -25.15
C LEU A 24 12.41 -15.52 -23.77
N LYS A 25 13.62 -15.66 -23.22
CA LYS A 25 13.83 -16.20 -21.87
C LYS A 25 13.06 -15.42 -20.81
N ASN A 26 13.04 -14.10 -20.93
CA ASN A 26 12.31 -13.24 -20.00
C ASN A 26 10.78 -13.45 -20.12
N CYS A 27 10.27 -13.60 -21.34
CA CYS A 27 8.86 -13.90 -21.60
C CYS A 27 8.47 -15.29 -21.04
N GLU A 28 9.31 -16.30 -21.23
CA GLU A 28 9.10 -17.65 -20.68
C GLU A 28 9.08 -17.65 -19.15
N ASN A 29 10.00 -16.94 -18.52
CA ASN A 29 10.00 -16.77 -17.06
C ASN A 29 8.71 -16.12 -16.53
N LYS A 30 8.21 -15.10 -17.26
CA LYS A 30 6.93 -14.45 -16.92
C LYS A 30 5.74 -15.41 -17.07
N ILE A 31 5.73 -16.23 -18.13
CA ILE A 31 4.67 -17.23 -18.33
C ILE A 31 4.70 -18.27 -17.21
N THR A 32 5.87 -18.81 -16.90
CA THR A 32 6.03 -19.78 -15.80
C THR A 32 5.57 -19.23 -14.46
N ALA A 33 5.93 -17.97 -14.16
CA ALA A 33 5.47 -17.30 -12.95
C ALA A 33 3.94 -17.09 -12.93
N ALA A 34 3.34 -16.76 -14.07
CA ALA A 34 1.90 -16.61 -14.18
C ALA A 34 1.16 -17.94 -14.00
N LEU A 35 1.67 -19.03 -14.57
CA LEU A 35 1.09 -20.38 -14.40
C LEU A 35 1.16 -20.84 -12.94
N LYS A 36 2.27 -20.61 -12.25
CA LYS A 36 2.37 -20.89 -10.80
C LYS A 36 1.34 -20.14 -9.98
N ARG A 37 1.10 -18.85 -10.30
CA ARG A 37 0.06 -18.05 -9.61
C ARG A 37 -1.35 -18.56 -9.87
N ILE A 38 -1.63 -19.04 -11.09
CA ILE A 38 -2.93 -19.64 -11.42
C ILE A 38 -3.15 -20.93 -10.62
N ASP A 39 -2.11 -21.77 -10.52
CA ASP A 39 -2.18 -23.02 -9.77
C ASP A 39 -2.38 -22.76 -8.25
N GLU A 40 -1.63 -21.79 -7.72
CA GLU A 40 -1.83 -21.32 -6.34
C GLU A 40 -3.26 -20.82 -6.10
N ALA A 41 -3.77 -19.98 -7.01
CA ALA A 41 -5.13 -19.47 -6.89
C ALA A 41 -6.21 -20.58 -6.92
N LYS A 42 -6.00 -21.66 -7.72
CA LYS A 42 -6.89 -22.81 -7.73
C LYS A 42 -6.89 -23.54 -6.39
N LYS A 43 -5.71 -23.79 -5.82
CA LYS A 43 -5.57 -24.42 -4.50
C LYS A 43 -6.23 -23.60 -3.40
N LEU A 44 -6.01 -22.27 -3.40
CA LEU A 44 -6.65 -21.38 -2.46
C LEU A 44 -8.18 -21.37 -2.60
N ARG A 45 -8.68 -21.45 -3.83
CA ARG A 45 -10.12 -21.57 -4.09
C ARG A 45 -10.72 -22.87 -3.53
N GLU A 46 -9.99 -23.98 -3.64
CA GLU A 46 -10.40 -25.27 -3.07
C GLU A 46 -10.41 -25.23 -1.54
N GLU A 47 -9.44 -24.55 -0.92
CA GLU A 47 -9.28 -24.49 0.54
C GLU A 47 -10.19 -23.45 1.20
N TYR A 48 -10.31 -22.24 0.60
CA TYR A 48 -11.01 -21.09 1.21
C TYR A 48 -12.31 -20.70 0.49
N GLY A 49 -12.66 -21.37 -0.61
CA GLY A 49 -13.84 -21.05 -1.42
C GLY A 49 -13.59 -19.96 -2.47
N ASP A 50 -14.69 -19.44 -3.03
CA ASP A 50 -14.66 -18.50 -4.16
C ASP A 50 -14.19 -17.08 -3.81
N LYS A 51 -14.15 -16.72 -2.52
CA LYS A 51 -13.80 -15.38 -2.04
C LYS A 51 -12.88 -15.48 -0.84
N ILE A 52 -11.79 -14.71 -0.89
CA ILE A 52 -10.84 -14.54 0.21
C ILE A 52 -10.63 -13.05 0.43
N ASP A 53 -10.85 -12.60 1.67
CA ASP A 53 -10.57 -11.21 2.05
C ASP A 53 -9.06 -11.05 2.30
N LEU A 54 -8.38 -10.37 1.39
CA LEU A 54 -6.94 -10.17 1.42
C LEU A 54 -6.54 -8.91 2.18
N ALA A 55 -7.30 -7.84 2.03
CA ALA A 55 -7.10 -6.57 2.72
C ALA A 55 -8.38 -5.73 2.69
N ALA A 56 -8.51 -4.86 3.67
CA ALA A 56 -9.54 -3.84 3.74
C ALA A 56 -8.94 -2.49 4.08
N ALA A 57 -9.56 -1.40 3.62
CA ALA A 57 -9.14 -0.06 3.93
C ALA A 57 -10.34 0.88 4.06
N MET A 58 -10.21 1.89 4.91
CA MET A 58 -11.19 2.95 5.11
C MET A 58 -10.63 4.27 4.59
N TYR A 59 -11.43 4.95 3.80
CA TYR A 59 -11.10 6.24 3.22
C TYR A 59 -12.14 7.28 3.57
N VAL A 60 -11.70 8.52 3.77
CA VAL A 60 -12.57 9.69 3.82
C VAL A 60 -12.40 10.45 2.51
N ILE A 61 -13.50 10.68 1.81
CA ILE A 61 -13.52 11.32 0.50
C ILE A 61 -14.23 12.65 0.63
N THR A 62 -13.54 13.72 0.23
CA THR A 62 -14.08 15.07 0.14
C THR A 62 -13.94 15.59 -1.29
N ASP A 63 -14.46 16.77 -1.58
CA ASP A 63 -14.26 17.47 -2.86
C ASP A 63 -12.80 17.89 -3.12
N ARG A 64 -11.95 17.90 -2.07
CA ARG A 64 -10.57 18.37 -2.12
C ARG A 64 -9.53 17.28 -2.04
N GLU A 65 -9.79 16.24 -1.24
CA GLU A 65 -8.83 15.17 -1.00
C GLU A 65 -9.50 13.84 -0.66
N ILE A 66 -8.75 12.76 -0.90
CA ILE A 66 -9.00 11.41 -0.39
C ILE A 66 -8.01 11.17 0.73
N VAL A 67 -8.50 10.85 1.92
CA VAL A 67 -7.66 10.51 3.07
C VAL A 67 -7.72 9.00 3.30
N TYR A 68 -6.58 8.34 3.22
CA TYR A 68 -6.39 6.95 3.61
C TYR A 68 -6.25 6.85 5.12
N LEU A 69 -7.29 6.43 5.81
CA LEU A 69 -7.39 6.54 7.26
C LEU A 69 -6.88 5.30 7.99
N PHE A 70 -7.42 4.13 7.64
CA PHE A 70 -7.08 2.85 8.25
C PHE A 70 -7.02 1.75 7.21
N SER A 71 -6.21 0.73 7.47
CA SER A 71 -6.21 -0.50 6.69
C SER A 71 -5.79 -1.69 7.53
N GLY A 72 -6.18 -2.85 7.07
CA GLY A 72 -5.69 -4.13 7.53
C GLY A 72 -5.44 -5.05 6.35
N SER A 73 -4.49 -5.95 6.47
CA SER A 73 -4.21 -6.99 5.50
C SER A 73 -4.10 -8.34 6.17
N ASN A 74 -4.50 -9.38 5.47
CA ASN A 74 -4.33 -10.74 5.93
C ASN A 74 -2.87 -11.14 5.76
N ASP A 75 -2.20 -11.43 6.87
CA ASP A 75 -0.76 -11.74 6.91
C ASP A 75 -0.40 -12.99 6.10
N THR A 76 -1.28 -13.99 6.07
CA THR A 76 -1.09 -15.21 5.29
C THR A 76 -0.96 -14.93 3.80
N PHE A 77 -1.62 -13.88 3.32
CA PHE A 77 -1.72 -13.54 1.89
C PHE A 77 -0.98 -12.25 1.51
N LYS A 78 -0.04 -11.78 2.34
CA LYS A 78 0.76 -10.56 2.08
C LYS A 78 1.45 -10.54 0.72
N HIS A 79 1.84 -11.71 0.21
CA HIS A 79 2.52 -11.84 -1.08
C HIS A 79 1.65 -11.43 -2.29
N PHE A 80 0.32 -11.42 -2.16
CA PHE A 80 -0.59 -10.87 -3.18
C PHE A 80 -0.59 -9.34 -3.24
N LYS A 81 0.02 -8.66 -2.25
CA LYS A 81 0.14 -7.19 -2.21
C LYS A 81 -1.20 -6.45 -2.33
N ALA A 82 -2.25 -6.98 -1.72
CA ALA A 82 -3.61 -6.45 -1.82
C ALA A 82 -3.70 -4.98 -1.33
N ALA A 83 -2.92 -4.60 -0.31
CA ALA A 83 -2.86 -3.22 0.16
C ALA A 83 -2.44 -2.25 -0.95
N TYR A 84 -1.49 -2.63 -1.81
CA TYR A 84 -1.10 -1.81 -2.97
C TYR A 84 -2.23 -1.68 -3.99
N ALA A 85 -2.99 -2.75 -4.22
CA ALA A 85 -4.13 -2.73 -5.14
C ALA A 85 -5.24 -1.78 -4.65
N LEU A 86 -5.52 -1.77 -3.33
CA LEU A 86 -6.48 -0.84 -2.72
C LEU A 86 -6.08 0.62 -2.92
N GLN A 87 -4.79 0.95 -2.65
CA GLN A 87 -4.29 2.31 -2.86
C GLN A 87 -4.40 2.72 -4.33
N TRP A 88 -3.95 1.85 -5.23
CA TRP A 88 -4.01 2.12 -6.66
C TRP A 88 -5.44 2.33 -7.18
N TYR A 89 -6.38 1.52 -6.67
CA TYR A 89 -7.80 1.68 -6.98
C TYR A 89 -8.30 3.07 -6.56
N MET A 90 -8.00 3.50 -5.34
CA MET A 90 -8.45 4.79 -4.82
C MET A 90 -7.74 5.99 -5.46
N ILE A 91 -6.47 5.85 -5.86
CA ILE A 91 -5.77 6.88 -6.65
C ILE A 91 -6.46 7.06 -8.01
N LYS A 92 -6.80 5.97 -8.70
CA LYS A 92 -7.55 6.04 -9.97
C LYS A 92 -8.92 6.68 -9.78
N TYR A 93 -9.64 6.28 -8.73
CA TYR A 93 -10.91 6.91 -8.36
C TYR A 93 -10.76 8.42 -8.20
N GLY A 94 -9.72 8.88 -7.51
CA GLY A 94 -9.43 10.30 -7.35
C GLY A 94 -9.19 11.03 -8.67
N ILE A 95 -8.45 10.42 -9.59
CA ILE A 95 -8.21 10.97 -10.94
C ILE A 95 -9.54 11.07 -11.72
N GLU A 96 -10.34 10.03 -11.73
CA GLU A 96 -11.63 9.95 -12.42
C GLU A 96 -12.64 11.00 -11.90
N HIS A 97 -12.59 11.30 -10.60
CA HIS A 97 -13.46 12.28 -9.94
C HIS A 97 -12.82 13.67 -9.77
N HIS A 98 -11.68 13.91 -10.41
CA HIS A 98 -10.96 15.19 -10.36
C HIS A 98 -10.57 15.67 -8.96
N ILE A 99 -10.37 14.73 -8.01
CA ILE A 99 -9.89 15.02 -6.66
C ILE A 99 -8.37 15.20 -6.71
N LYS A 100 -7.90 16.38 -6.35
CA LYS A 100 -6.52 16.82 -6.62
C LYS A 100 -5.49 16.27 -5.62
N ARG A 101 -5.92 15.81 -4.45
CA ARG A 101 -5.02 15.38 -3.38
C ARG A 101 -5.36 13.97 -2.91
N TYR A 102 -4.31 13.16 -2.76
CA TYR A 102 -4.39 11.88 -2.07
C TYR A 102 -3.51 11.93 -0.83
N ASN A 103 -4.11 11.78 0.34
CA ASN A 103 -3.45 11.90 1.62
C ASN A 103 -3.28 10.51 2.24
N PHE A 104 -2.04 10.05 2.33
CA PHE A 104 -1.70 8.77 2.95
C PHE A 104 -1.74 8.79 4.49
N TYR A 105 -2.19 9.92 5.09
CA TYR A 105 -2.21 10.13 6.53
C TYR A 105 -0.81 10.14 7.17
N GLY A 106 -0.74 10.05 8.52
CA GLY A 106 0.51 10.21 9.27
C GLY A 106 1.55 9.10 9.06
N ILE A 107 2.80 9.44 9.39
CA ILE A 107 3.93 8.53 9.60
C ILE A 107 4.66 8.97 10.87
N SER A 108 5.52 8.11 11.44
CA SER A 108 6.28 8.44 12.66
C SER A 108 7.23 9.64 12.50
N GLY A 109 7.64 9.96 11.27
CA GLY A 109 8.67 10.97 11.01
C GLY A 109 10.10 10.45 11.26
N ILE A 110 10.25 9.20 11.67
CA ILE A 110 11.54 8.53 11.85
C ILE A 110 11.83 7.70 10.60
N PHE A 111 12.88 8.08 9.86
CA PHE A 111 13.22 7.46 8.58
C PHE A 111 14.39 6.45 8.73
N SER A 112 14.49 5.79 9.88
CA SER A 112 15.50 4.78 10.16
C SER A 112 14.95 3.37 9.92
N PRO A 113 15.76 2.45 9.33
CA PRO A 113 15.39 1.04 9.18
C PRO A 113 15.10 0.32 10.50
N GLU A 114 15.57 0.83 11.64
CA GLU A 114 15.33 0.30 12.98
C GLU A 114 13.96 0.68 13.54
N ASP A 115 13.25 1.64 12.93
CA ASP A 115 11.92 2.06 13.35
C ASP A 115 10.85 1.04 12.93
N GLU A 116 9.94 0.71 13.85
CA GLU A 116 8.86 -0.25 13.59
C GLU A 116 7.94 0.20 12.44
N GLU A 117 7.77 1.51 12.25
CA GLU A 117 6.95 2.10 11.19
C GLU A 117 7.71 2.34 9.88
N TYR A 118 9.01 2.01 9.80
CA TYR A 118 9.79 2.19 8.58
C TYR A 118 9.17 1.49 7.36
N GLY A 119 8.57 0.32 7.56
CA GLY A 119 7.83 -0.39 6.51
C GLY A 119 6.63 0.41 5.97
N VAL A 120 5.94 1.15 6.85
CA VAL A 120 4.82 2.03 6.47
C VAL A 120 5.32 3.21 5.65
N TYR A 121 6.44 3.80 6.04
CA TYR A 121 7.11 4.86 5.27
C TYR A 121 7.49 4.38 3.87
N LEU A 122 8.17 3.24 3.75
CA LEU A 122 8.55 2.67 2.45
C LEU A 122 7.35 2.33 1.57
N PHE A 123 6.27 1.82 2.17
CA PHE A 123 5.02 1.55 1.48
C PHE A 123 4.45 2.82 0.83
N LYS A 124 4.35 3.92 1.58
CA LYS A 124 3.83 5.21 1.10
C LYS A 124 4.76 5.85 0.07
N LYS A 125 6.07 5.80 0.31
CA LYS A 125 7.10 6.26 -0.62
C LYS A 125 7.07 5.52 -1.96
N GLY A 126 6.65 4.26 -1.98
CA GLY A 126 6.49 3.49 -3.21
C GLY A 126 5.44 4.04 -4.18
N PHE A 127 4.58 4.97 -3.74
CA PHE A 127 3.64 5.74 -4.55
C PHE A 127 4.14 7.16 -4.89
N ASP A 128 5.42 7.44 -4.65
CA ASP A 128 6.04 8.76 -4.86
C ASP A 128 5.38 9.87 -4.01
N ALA A 129 4.95 9.50 -2.80
CA ALA A 129 4.31 10.43 -1.88
C ALA A 129 5.32 11.38 -1.23
N ASP A 130 4.99 12.67 -1.19
CA ASP A 130 5.73 13.69 -0.48
C ASP A 130 5.47 13.61 1.04
N VAL A 131 6.51 13.80 1.83
CA VAL A 131 6.40 13.95 3.28
C VAL A 131 6.24 15.42 3.61
N ILE A 132 5.14 15.77 4.31
CA ILE A 132 4.86 17.13 4.73
C ILE A 132 4.88 17.17 6.26
N GLU A 133 5.76 17.98 6.83
CA GLU A 133 5.77 18.28 8.25
C GLU A 133 4.77 19.41 8.54
N LEU A 134 3.82 19.13 9.44
CA LEU A 134 2.85 20.12 9.88
C LEU A 134 3.40 20.87 11.10
N ILE A 135 3.05 22.14 11.26
CA ILE A 135 3.52 22.99 12.36
C ILE A 135 3.06 22.52 13.76
N GLY A 136 2.27 21.46 13.83
CA GLY A 136 1.76 20.89 15.07
C GLY A 136 0.44 21.50 15.53
N ASN A 137 0.07 21.15 16.74
CA ASN A 137 -1.17 21.63 17.35
C ASN A 137 -0.91 22.89 18.19
N PHE A 138 -1.79 23.86 18.11
CA PHE A 138 -1.79 25.03 18.96
C PHE A 138 -2.88 24.86 20.01
N GLU A 139 -2.50 25.03 21.28
CA GLU A 139 -3.46 25.00 22.40
C GLU A 139 -3.55 26.40 23.02
N TYR A 140 -4.75 26.95 23.09
CA TYR A 140 -5.05 28.15 23.85
C TYR A 140 -5.67 27.76 25.18
N ILE A 141 -4.97 28.08 26.29
CA ILE A 141 -5.39 27.75 27.65
C ILE A 141 -5.99 28.99 28.29
N ASP A 142 -7.33 29.09 28.29
CA ASP A 142 -8.06 30.17 28.90
C ASP A 142 -7.92 30.16 30.44
N ARG A 143 -8.09 29.00 31.08
CA ARG A 143 -8.06 28.82 32.54
C ARG A 143 -6.90 27.94 32.99
N LYS A 144 -5.73 28.52 33.20
CA LYS A 144 -4.50 27.78 33.56
C LYS A 144 -4.68 26.83 34.74
N ARG A 145 -5.36 27.27 35.84
CA ARG A 145 -5.56 26.43 37.03
C ARG A 145 -6.39 25.19 36.74
N THR A 146 -7.48 25.31 35.99
CA THR A 146 -8.36 24.19 35.62
C THR A 146 -7.59 23.22 34.67
N TYR A 147 -6.81 23.77 33.77
CA TYR A 147 -5.99 22.97 32.85
C TYR A 147 -4.92 22.17 33.60
N THR A 148 -4.24 22.78 34.60
CA THR A 148 -3.27 22.04 35.42
C THR A 148 -3.91 20.85 36.14
N VAL A 149 -5.08 21.06 36.76
CA VAL A 149 -5.82 19.97 37.42
C VAL A 149 -6.22 18.88 36.43
N TYR A 150 -6.66 19.25 35.23
CA TYR A 150 -6.99 18.29 34.17
C TYR A 150 -5.78 17.46 33.74
N GLU A 151 -4.62 18.09 33.52
CA GLU A 151 -3.39 17.39 33.12
C GLU A 151 -2.89 16.45 34.24
N ASP A 152 -2.98 16.85 35.50
CA ASP A 152 -2.60 16.00 36.62
C ASP A 152 -3.50 14.75 36.72
N LEU A 153 -4.80 14.92 36.55
CA LEU A 153 -5.78 13.83 36.54
C LEU A 153 -5.50 12.86 35.33
N ARG A 154 -5.16 13.42 34.18
CA ARG A 154 -4.80 12.65 32.99
C ARG A 154 -3.54 11.81 33.22
N ARG A 155 -2.51 12.37 33.87
CA ARG A 155 -1.28 11.63 34.22
C ARG A 155 -1.55 10.49 35.19
N ILE A 156 -2.37 10.72 36.24
CA ILE A 156 -2.77 9.71 37.19
C ILE A 156 -3.51 8.56 36.48
N LYS A 157 -4.44 8.86 35.60
CA LYS A 157 -5.18 7.85 34.83
C LYS A 157 -4.27 6.99 33.97
N HIS A 158 -3.20 7.54 33.40
CA HIS A 158 -2.20 6.78 32.65
C HIS A 158 -1.36 5.87 33.53
N LEU A 159 -1.05 6.29 34.76
CA LEU A 159 -0.31 5.47 35.74
C LEU A 159 -1.13 4.28 36.27
N VAL A 160 -2.45 4.43 36.40
CA VAL A 160 -3.36 3.38 36.93
C VAL A 160 -3.72 2.34 35.84
N ARG A 161 -3.52 2.65 34.55
CA ARG A 161 -3.84 1.74 33.43
C ARG A 161 -2.66 0.89 32.95
N LYS A 162 -1.49 1.03 33.54
CA LYS A 162 -0.36 0.10 33.40
C LYS A 162 -0.38 -0.95 34.50
#